data_6ea402bffcb100726bad2331f9d28a00
#
_entry.id   6ea402bffcb100726bad2331f9d28a00
#
_cell.length_a   1.000
_cell.length_b   1.000
_cell.length_c   1.000
_cell.angle_alpha   90.00
_cell.angle_beta   90.00
_cell.angle_gamma   90.00
#
_symmetry.space_group_name_H-M   'P 1'
#
loop_
_entity.id
_entity.type
_entity.pdbx_description
1 polymer ?
#
loop_
_entity_poly.entity_id
_entity_poly.type
_entity_poly.pdbx_seq_one_letter_code
_entity_poly.pdbx_strand_id
1 'polypeptide(L)'
;MRGDIQRGARAAQTCMACHSFVPGQHLTGPSLAGIWDRKAGTAEGFARYSDALRHSGIVWTQRELDAWLTNPAALVPGTGMRFPGIEDSRSRADLIAYLQAVSQGAVAAPRRGLPDLKKGDPNARVTAIRACGDAYRVTTADGQTEVFWEFNLRFKTDGSASGPAPGRPVLLAAGMQGDRASVVFSRFEEIAGFVRRQCP
;
A
#
# COMPACT_ATOMS: atom_id res chain seq x y z
N MET A 1 15.58 -10.41 22.67
CA MET A 1 16.73 -10.47 21.72
C MET A 1 16.88 -9.10 21.08
N ARG A 2 18.07 -8.51 21.03
CA ARG A 2 18.26 -7.24 20.28
C ARG A 2 18.31 -7.53 18.79
N GLY A 3 17.39 -6.94 18.02
CA GLY A 3 17.37 -7.06 16.56
C GLY A 3 18.46 -6.19 15.90
N ASP A 4 18.87 -6.57 14.71
CA ASP A 4 19.82 -5.84 13.87
C ASP A 4 19.06 -5.03 12.81
N ILE A 5 19.20 -3.71 12.85
CA ILE A 5 18.48 -2.78 11.97
C ILE A 5 18.83 -2.99 10.49
N GLN A 6 20.08 -3.33 10.16
CA GLN A 6 20.49 -3.51 8.75
C GLN A 6 19.92 -4.80 8.17
N ARG A 7 19.89 -5.90 8.94
CA ARG A 7 19.21 -7.13 8.52
C ARG A 7 17.72 -6.90 8.43
N GLY A 8 17.14 -6.16 9.39
CA GLY A 8 15.73 -5.75 9.37
C GLY A 8 15.36 -4.93 8.12
N ALA A 9 16.22 -4.01 7.69
CA ALA A 9 16.03 -3.25 6.46
C ALA A 9 15.97 -4.15 5.22
N ARG A 10 16.77 -5.21 5.16
CA ARG A 10 16.69 -6.21 4.08
C ARG A 10 15.39 -7.03 4.15
N ALA A 11 15.01 -7.47 5.34
CA ALA A 11 13.76 -8.21 5.54
C ALA A 11 12.52 -7.36 5.16
N ALA A 12 12.54 -6.05 5.43
CA ALA A 12 11.47 -5.12 5.12
C ALA A 12 11.20 -4.96 3.61
N GLN A 13 12.15 -5.37 2.73
CA GLN A 13 11.92 -5.34 1.28
C GLN A 13 10.70 -6.17 0.86
N THR A 14 10.46 -7.30 1.51
CA THR A 14 9.28 -8.14 1.26
C THR A 14 7.97 -7.38 1.60
N CYS A 15 7.99 -6.60 2.67
CA CYS A 15 6.82 -5.81 3.09
C CYS A 15 6.48 -4.71 2.07
N MET A 16 7.49 -4.20 1.37
CA MET A 16 7.33 -3.11 0.40
C MET A 16 6.58 -3.53 -0.88
N ALA A 17 6.32 -4.81 -1.08
CA ALA A 17 5.44 -5.28 -2.14
C ALA A 17 3.99 -4.77 -1.94
N CYS A 18 3.57 -4.62 -0.67
CA CYS A 18 2.21 -4.25 -0.30
C CYS A 18 2.12 -2.96 0.52
N HIS A 19 3.20 -2.52 1.15
CA HIS A 19 3.25 -1.37 2.05
C HIS A 19 4.27 -0.34 1.59
N SER A 20 4.02 0.93 1.87
CA SER A 20 5.04 1.97 1.81
C SER A 20 5.50 2.36 3.22
N PHE A 21 6.59 3.11 3.31
CA PHE A 21 7.05 3.76 4.54
C PHE A 21 6.89 5.29 4.47
N VAL A 22 6.19 5.79 3.45
CA VAL A 22 5.93 7.22 3.28
C VAL A 22 4.56 7.53 3.89
N PRO A 23 4.43 8.55 4.76
CA PRO A 23 3.15 8.97 5.31
C PRO A 23 2.15 9.28 4.20
N GLY A 24 0.91 8.81 4.34
CA GLY A 24 -0.18 9.04 3.38
C GLY A 24 -0.07 8.24 2.09
N GLN A 25 1.05 7.55 1.81
CA GLN A 25 1.18 6.69 0.65
C GLN A 25 0.75 5.26 0.99
N HIS A 26 -0.41 4.85 0.51
CA HIS A 26 -0.94 3.51 0.69
C HIS A 26 -0.84 2.71 -0.60
N LEU A 27 -0.39 1.46 -0.47
CA LEU A 27 -0.37 0.51 -1.58
C LEU A 27 -1.55 -0.47 -1.41
N THR A 28 -1.33 -1.77 -1.59
CA THR A 28 -2.34 -2.79 -1.27
C THR A 28 -2.63 -2.82 0.23
N GLY A 29 -1.59 -2.59 1.04
CA GLY A 29 -1.66 -2.39 2.49
C GLY A 29 -1.46 -0.91 2.88
N PRO A 30 -1.69 -0.58 4.16
CA PRO A 30 -1.49 0.77 4.69
C PRO A 30 -0.01 1.15 4.71
N SER A 31 0.27 2.45 4.75
CA SER A 31 1.62 2.92 5.05
C SER A 31 2.07 2.45 6.44
N LEU A 32 3.32 1.99 6.51
CA LEU A 32 3.99 1.61 7.77
C LEU A 32 4.70 2.80 8.43
N ALA A 33 4.61 4.00 7.85
CA ALA A 33 5.14 5.19 8.49
C ALA A 33 4.50 5.39 9.87
N GLY A 34 5.33 5.58 10.91
CA GLY A 34 4.86 5.77 12.28
C GLY A 34 4.04 4.59 12.83
N ILE A 35 4.35 3.35 12.42
CA ILE A 35 3.61 2.16 12.91
C ILE A 35 3.84 1.90 14.40
N TRP A 36 5.02 2.23 14.92
CA TRP A 36 5.37 1.98 16.32
C TRP A 36 4.41 2.71 17.26
N ASP A 37 3.89 2.00 18.25
CA ASP A 37 2.88 2.48 19.23
C ASP A 37 1.58 3.02 18.62
N ARG A 38 1.35 2.81 17.32
CA ARG A 38 0.08 3.17 16.66
C ARG A 38 -0.95 2.08 16.89
N LYS A 39 -2.22 2.46 17.12
CA LYS A 39 -3.35 1.54 17.19
C LYS A 39 -3.58 0.86 15.82
N ALA A 40 -3.86 -0.43 15.83
CA ALA A 40 -4.19 -1.17 14.61
C ALA A 40 -5.45 -0.62 13.94
N GLY A 41 -5.46 -0.63 12.61
CA GLY A 41 -6.61 -0.16 11.86
C GLY A 41 -6.74 1.36 11.73
N THR A 42 -5.73 2.17 12.13
CA THR A 42 -5.85 3.63 12.23
C THR A 42 -4.89 4.44 11.34
N ALA A 43 -4.23 3.84 10.35
CA ALA A 43 -3.47 4.65 9.40
C ALA A 43 -4.42 5.57 8.62
N GLU A 44 -4.20 6.88 8.75
CA GLU A 44 -5.03 7.90 8.14
C GLU A 44 -5.10 7.72 6.61
N GLY A 45 -6.31 7.83 6.04
CA GLY A 45 -6.54 7.69 4.60
C GLY A 45 -6.55 6.25 4.08
N PHE A 46 -6.34 5.22 4.90
CA PHE A 46 -6.45 3.82 4.47
C PHE A 46 -7.81 3.22 4.84
N ALA A 47 -8.73 3.16 3.89
CA ALA A 47 -10.11 2.71 4.15
C ALA A 47 -10.30 1.17 4.13
N ARG A 48 -9.31 0.39 3.63
CA ARG A 48 -9.45 -1.06 3.35
C ARG A 48 -9.06 -1.98 4.50
N TYR A 49 -9.07 -1.50 5.72
CA TYR A 49 -8.88 -2.38 6.87
C TYR A 49 -10.05 -3.36 7.01
N SER A 50 -9.76 -4.61 7.38
CA SER A 50 -10.81 -5.54 7.82
C SER A 50 -11.42 -5.06 9.13
N ASP A 51 -12.70 -5.38 9.35
CA ASP A 51 -13.38 -5.06 10.60
C ASP A 51 -12.71 -5.75 11.78
N ALA A 52 -12.23 -6.99 11.59
CA ALA A 52 -11.47 -7.71 12.59
C ALA A 52 -10.24 -6.92 13.08
N LEU A 53 -9.48 -6.30 12.17
CA LEU A 53 -8.30 -5.53 12.56
C LEU A 53 -8.68 -4.19 13.20
N ARG A 54 -9.74 -3.51 12.72
CA ARG A 54 -10.23 -2.26 13.31
C ARG A 54 -10.67 -2.42 14.77
N HIS A 55 -11.31 -3.56 15.07
CA HIS A 55 -11.84 -3.85 16.40
C HIS A 55 -10.90 -4.68 17.29
N SER A 56 -9.69 -5.02 16.81
CA SER A 56 -8.74 -5.86 17.55
C SER A 56 -8.23 -5.23 18.85
N GLY A 57 -8.27 -3.91 18.97
CA GLY A 57 -7.72 -3.19 20.12
C GLY A 57 -6.19 -3.20 20.22
N ILE A 58 -5.50 -3.82 19.24
CA ILE A 58 -4.04 -3.95 19.25
C ILE A 58 -3.37 -2.58 19.11
N VAL A 59 -2.29 -2.38 19.87
CA VAL A 59 -1.34 -1.29 19.70
C VAL A 59 -0.02 -1.92 19.27
N TRP A 60 0.60 -1.43 18.20
CA TRP A 60 1.78 -2.03 17.58
C TRP A 60 3.06 -1.83 18.43
N THR A 61 3.09 -2.45 19.60
CA THR A 61 4.30 -2.59 20.42
C THR A 61 5.20 -3.71 19.87
N GLN A 62 6.37 -3.86 20.44
CA GLN A 62 7.30 -4.96 20.09
C GLN A 62 6.60 -6.34 20.18
N ARG A 63 5.83 -6.56 21.25
CA ARG A 63 5.18 -7.85 21.52
C ARG A 63 4.11 -8.15 20.46
N GLU A 64 3.25 -7.19 20.18
CA GLU A 64 2.16 -7.34 19.22
C GLU A 64 2.70 -7.46 17.79
N LEU A 65 3.76 -6.74 17.45
CA LEU A 65 4.44 -6.89 16.15
C LEU A 65 5.08 -8.28 16.01
N ASP A 66 5.69 -8.83 17.07
CA ASP A 66 6.26 -10.18 17.02
C ASP A 66 5.16 -11.24 16.82
N ALA A 67 4.07 -11.17 17.58
CA ALA A 67 2.93 -12.06 17.43
C ALA A 67 2.27 -11.93 16.02
N TRP A 68 2.09 -10.70 15.56
CA TRP A 68 1.54 -10.41 14.23
C TRP A 68 2.42 -10.96 13.11
N LEU A 69 3.73 -10.71 13.18
CA LEU A 69 4.67 -11.17 12.17
C LEU A 69 4.92 -12.69 12.24
N THR A 70 4.59 -13.33 13.35
CA THR A 70 4.62 -14.79 13.45
C THR A 70 3.47 -15.40 12.66
N ASN A 71 2.25 -14.93 12.86
CA ASN A 71 1.07 -15.39 12.10
C ASN A 71 -0.08 -14.36 12.23
N PRO A 72 -0.26 -13.47 11.25
CA PRO A 72 -1.31 -12.46 11.30
C PRO A 72 -2.72 -13.03 11.45
N ALA A 73 -3.01 -14.15 10.77
CA ALA A 73 -4.33 -14.76 10.78
C ALA A 73 -4.65 -15.45 12.12
N ALA A 74 -3.64 -15.94 12.83
CA ALA A 74 -3.81 -16.50 14.18
C ALA A 74 -4.04 -15.40 15.22
N LEU A 75 -3.31 -14.27 15.11
CA LEU A 75 -3.47 -13.16 16.04
C LEU A 75 -4.82 -12.43 15.85
N VAL A 76 -5.20 -12.20 14.58
CA VAL A 76 -6.47 -11.54 14.23
C VAL A 76 -7.18 -12.36 13.14
N PRO A 77 -8.01 -13.33 13.54
CA PRO A 77 -8.83 -14.07 12.58
C PRO A 77 -9.72 -13.13 11.77
N GLY A 78 -9.73 -13.29 10.45
CA GLY A 78 -10.46 -12.39 9.55
C GLY A 78 -9.68 -11.15 9.10
N THR A 79 -8.38 -11.07 9.43
CA THR A 79 -7.52 -10.01 8.86
C THR A 79 -7.47 -10.08 7.33
N GLY A 80 -7.43 -8.92 6.68
CA GLY A 80 -7.21 -8.81 5.23
C GLY A 80 -5.74 -8.98 4.82
N MET A 81 -4.79 -9.02 5.74
CA MET A 81 -3.38 -9.22 5.46
C MET A 81 -3.07 -10.71 5.22
N ARG A 82 -2.96 -11.09 3.96
CA ARG A 82 -2.63 -12.47 3.55
C ARG A 82 -1.11 -12.66 3.50
N PHE A 83 -0.52 -12.76 4.67
CA PHE A 83 0.91 -12.99 4.87
C PHE A 83 1.10 -14.24 5.70
N PRO A 84 1.95 -15.20 5.26
CA PRO A 84 2.09 -16.47 5.96
C PRO A 84 2.76 -16.35 7.34
N GLY A 85 3.49 -15.26 7.56
CA GLY A 85 4.30 -15.06 8.75
C GLY A 85 5.79 -15.27 8.50
N ILE A 86 6.58 -15.05 9.54
CA ILE A 86 8.03 -15.27 9.60
C ILE A 86 8.30 -16.22 10.75
N GLU A 87 8.71 -17.45 10.48
CA GLU A 87 8.95 -18.47 11.50
C GLU A 87 10.18 -18.14 12.35
N ASP A 88 11.26 -17.66 11.72
CA ASP A 88 12.52 -17.35 12.41
C ASP A 88 12.40 -16.13 13.31
N SER A 89 12.51 -16.36 14.61
CA SER A 89 12.38 -15.32 15.64
C SER A 89 13.46 -14.24 15.54
N ARG A 90 14.65 -14.57 15.03
CA ARG A 90 15.73 -13.61 14.83
C ARG A 90 15.38 -12.64 13.70
N SER A 91 14.90 -13.15 12.59
CA SER A 91 14.44 -12.33 11.46
C SER A 91 13.30 -11.40 11.87
N ARG A 92 12.35 -11.87 12.71
CA ARG A 92 11.29 -11.02 13.27
C ARG A 92 11.86 -9.92 14.15
N ALA A 93 12.78 -10.27 15.06
CA ALA A 93 13.40 -9.28 15.94
C ALA A 93 14.19 -8.21 15.15
N ASP A 94 14.89 -8.61 14.10
CA ASP A 94 15.62 -7.70 13.20
C ASP A 94 14.64 -6.75 12.47
N LEU A 95 13.55 -7.29 11.91
CA LEU A 95 12.51 -6.49 11.24
C LEU A 95 11.83 -5.51 12.20
N ILE A 96 11.47 -5.95 13.40
CA ILE A 96 10.85 -5.11 14.42
C ILE A 96 11.78 -3.96 14.84
N ALA A 97 13.07 -4.24 15.06
CA ALA A 97 14.05 -3.20 15.37
C ALA A 97 14.16 -2.14 14.26
N TYR A 98 14.10 -2.58 13.00
CA TYR A 98 14.06 -1.67 11.85
C TYR A 98 12.78 -0.84 11.80
N LEU A 99 11.60 -1.45 11.98
CA LEU A 99 10.30 -0.75 12.00
C LEU A 99 10.26 0.31 13.10
N GLN A 100 10.79 -0.02 14.28
CA GLN A 100 10.93 0.93 15.39
C GLN A 100 11.84 2.10 15.02
N ALA A 101 13.03 1.81 14.51
CA ALA A 101 14.02 2.83 14.15
C ALA A 101 13.53 3.79 13.08
N VAL A 102 12.82 3.28 12.06
CA VAL A 102 12.18 4.12 11.03
C VAL A 102 11.04 4.95 11.61
N SER A 103 10.19 4.37 12.46
CA SER A 103 9.08 5.10 13.08
C SER A 103 9.55 6.23 13.99
N GLN A 104 10.70 6.07 14.62
CA GLN A 104 11.32 7.06 15.49
C GLN A 104 12.24 8.05 14.75
N GLY A 105 12.39 7.90 13.44
CA GLY A 105 13.26 8.76 12.63
C GLY A 105 14.75 8.52 12.81
N ALA A 106 15.15 7.46 13.53
CA ALA A 106 16.56 7.09 13.75
C ALA A 106 17.21 6.55 12.46
N VAL A 107 16.43 6.04 11.53
CA VAL A 107 16.85 5.57 10.22
C VAL A 107 15.91 6.14 9.15
N ALA A 108 16.48 6.55 8.04
CA ALA A 108 15.67 7.04 6.90
C ALA A 108 14.75 5.94 6.38
N ALA A 109 13.48 6.27 6.20
CA ALA A 109 12.53 5.35 5.60
C ALA A 109 12.95 4.99 4.17
N PRO A 110 12.84 3.71 3.75
CA PRO A 110 13.15 3.31 2.40
C PRO A 110 12.11 3.95 1.47
N ARG A 111 12.60 4.66 0.50
CA ARG A 111 11.77 5.20 -0.58
C ARG A 111 11.88 4.26 -1.77
N ARG A 112 10.93 3.36 -1.95
CA ARG A 112 10.56 2.97 -3.32
C ARG A 112 9.68 4.11 -3.81
N GLY A 113 10.31 5.09 -4.43
CA GLY A 113 9.56 6.20 -4.97
C GLY A 113 8.68 5.71 -6.11
N LEU A 114 7.36 5.76 -5.92
CA LEU A 114 6.55 6.14 -7.07
C LEU A 114 7.19 7.42 -7.62
N PRO A 115 7.31 7.56 -8.95
CA PRO A 115 7.78 8.83 -9.52
C PRO A 115 6.92 9.97 -8.94
N ASP A 116 7.45 11.18 -8.94
CA ASP A 116 6.64 12.34 -8.58
C ASP A 116 5.48 12.45 -9.57
N LEU A 117 4.31 11.96 -9.14
CA LEU A 117 3.13 11.85 -10.00
C LEU A 117 2.49 13.19 -10.33
N LYS A 118 2.90 14.28 -9.63
CA LYS A 118 2.52 15.64 -10.01
C LYS A 118 3.29 16.14 -11.21
N LYS A 119 4.53 15.67 -11.35
CA LYS A 119 5.47 16.03 -12.43
C LYS A 119 5.58 14.96 -13.52
N GLY A 120 4.80 13.88 -13.40
CA GLY A 120 4.78 12.78 -14.37
C GLY A 120 4.21 13.20 -15.72
N ASP A 121 4.20 12.25 -16.64
CA ASP A 121 3.63 12.45 -17.98
C ASP A 121 2.16 12.92 -17.87
N PRO A 122 1.82 14.13 -18.36
CA PRO A 122 0.45 14.62 -18.34
C PRO A 122 -0.51 13.73 -19.12
N ASN A 123 0.00 12.97 -20.11
CA ASN A 123 -0.79 12.04 -20.91
C ASN A 123 -1.23 10.81 -20.12
N ALA A 124 -0.47 10.41 -19.10
CA ALA A 124 -0.82 9.29 -18.21
C ALA A 124 -1.95 9.63 -17.22
N ARG A 125 -2.46 10.88 -17.22
CA ARG A 125 -3.57 11.28 -16.36
C ARG A 125 -4.85 10.56 -16.81
N VAL A 126 -5.51 9.87 -15.88
CA VAL A 126 -6.76 9.16 -16.15
C VAL A 126 -7.93 10.15 -16.20
N THR A 127 -8.72 10.06 -17.26
CA THR A 127 -9.92 10.87 -17.47
C THR A 127 -11.21 10.09 -17.27
N ALA A 128 -11.20 8.77 -17.51
CA ALA A 128 -12.34 7.90 -17.29
C ALA A 128 -11.92 6.46 -17.00
N ILE A 129 -12.74 5.77 -16.19
CA ILE A 129 -12.63 4.33 -15.96
C ILE A 129 -14.01 3.71 -16.10
N ARG A 130 -14.14 2.75 -17.02
CA ARG A 130 -15.39 2.00 -17.20
C ARG A 130 -15.17 0.54 -16.82
N ALA A 131 -15.93 0.06 -15.86
CA ALA A 131 -15.95 -1.35 -15.48
C ALA A 131 -17.01 -2.08 -16.30
N CYS A 132 -16.61 -3.13 -17.01
CA CYS A 132 -17.46 -3.92 -17.87
C CYS A 132 -17.11 -5.41 -17.70
N GLY A 133 -17.99 -6.16 -17.07
CA GLY A 133 -17.70 -7.55 -16.71
C GLY A 133 -16.49 -7.64 -15.80
N ASP A 134 -15.51 -8.43 -16.21
CA ASP A 134 -14.25 -8.68 -15.52
C ASP A 134 -13.09 -7.79 -16.03
N ALA A 135 -13.41 -6.74 -16.77
CA ALA A 135 -12.42 -5.82 -17.34
C ALA A 135 -12.69 -4.36 -17.01
N TYR A 136 -11.61 -3.58 -16.95
CA TYR A 136 -11.64 -2.13 -16.86
C TYR A 136 -11.11 -1.51 -18.16
N ARG A 137 -11.83 -0.52 -18.67
CA ARG A 137 -11.37 0.36 -19.74
C ARG A 137 -10.91 1.67 -19.10
N VAL A 138 -9.63 1.96 -19.19
CA VAL A 138 -9.01 3.16 -18.62
C VAL A 138 -8.67 4.11 -19.76
N THR A 139 -9.28 5.29 -19.77
CA THR A 139 -9.00 6.35 -20.76
C THR A 139 -8.08 7.39 -20.11
N THR A 140 -7.03 7.76 -20.83
CA THR A 140 -6.02 8.74 -20.42
C THR A 140 -6.20 10.09 -21.14
N ALA A 141 -5.45 11.10 -20.73
CA ALA A 141 -5.65 12.48 -21.21
C ALA A 141 -5.28 12.68 -22.68
N ASP A 142 -4.46 11.79 -23.26
CA ASP A 142 -4.17 11.72 -24.69
C ASP A 142 -5.29 11.08 -25.52
N GLY A 143 -6.39 10.68 -24.87
CA GLY A 143 -7.54 10.03 -25.51
C GLY A 143 -7.35 8.52 -25.73
N GLN A 144 -6.20 7.95 -25.37
CA GLN A 144 -6.00 6.49 -25.46
C GLN A 144 -6.87 5.76 -24.44
N THR A 145 -7.35 4.57 -24.82
CA THR A 145 -8.11 3.70 -23.93
C THR A 145 -7.45 2.32 -23.90
N GLU A 146 -6.96 1.93 -22.75
CA GLU A 146 -6.41 0.62 -22.50
C GLU A 146 -7.39 -0.27 -21.77
N VAL A 147 -7.38 -1.58 -22.08
CA VAL A 147 -8.25 -2.58 -21.45
C VAL A 147 -7.42 -3.45 -20.53
N PHE A 148 -7.82 -3.52 -19.29
CA PHE A 148 -7.18 -4.34 -18.26
C PHE A 148 -8.19 -5.33 -17.69
N TRP A 149 -7.76 -6.59 -17.54
CA TRP A 149 -8.50 -7.54 -16.72
C TRP A 149 -8.51 -7.10 -15.26
N GLU A 150 -9.58 -7.40 -14.52
CA GLU A 150 -9.76 -6.99 -13.13
C GLU A 150 -8.55 -7.33 -12.25
N PHE A 151 -7.95 -8.50 -12.44
CA PHE A 151 -6.78 -8.92 -11.66
C PHE A 151 -5.46 -8.27 -12.11
N ASN A 152 -5.42 -7.60 -13.26
CA ASN A 152 -4.23 -6.91 -13.78
C ASN A 152 -4.23 -5.40 -13.53
N LEU A 153 -5.32 -4.83 -13.03
CA LEU A 153 -5.39 -3.42 -12.65
C LEU A 153 -5.49 -3.30 -11.13
N ARG A 154 -4.75 -2.35 -10.57
CA ARG A 154 -4.80 -2.00 -9.15
C ARG A 154 -5.19 -0.55 -8.98
N PHE A 155 -6.13 -0.29 -8.07
CA PHE A 155 -6.41 1.04 -7.58
C PHE A 155 -5.61 1.28 -6.32
N LYS A 156 -4.79 2.32 -6.33
CA LYS A 156 -3.90 2.70 -5.23
C LYS A 156 -4.18 4.14 -4.81
N THR A 157 -3.79 4.50 -3.62
CA THR A 157 -3.86 5.88 -3.14
C THR A 157 -2.49 6.36 -2.71
N ASP A 158 -2.17 7.59 -3.07
CA ASP A 158 -0.97 8.29 -2.65
C ASP A 158 -1.31 9.75 -2.33
N GLY A 159 -1.56 10.03 -1.05
CA GLY A 159 -1.81 11.37 -0.54
C GLY A 159 -0.54 12.15 -0.16
N SER A 160 0.65 11.62 -0.48
CA SER A 160 1.92 12.27 -0.19
C SER A 160 2.17 13.50 -1.07
N ALA A 161 3.22 14.26 -0.74
CA ALA A 161 3.62 15.42 -1.54
C ALA A 161 3.99 15.07 -3.00
N SER A 162 4.41 13.83 -3.26
CA SER A 162 4.72 13.30 -4.61
C SER A 162 3.56 12.55 -5.27
N GLY A 163 2.45 12.34 -4.55
CA GLY A 163 1.25 11.70 -5.10
C GLY A 163 0.51 12.57 -6.13
N PRO A 164 -0.48 12.03 -6.83
CA PRO A 164 -1.25 12.79 -7.81
C PRO A 164 -2.02 13.92 -7.13
N ALA A 165 -2.27 14.98 -7.87
CA ALA A 165 -3.15 16.05 -7.37
C ALA A 165 -4.59 15.52 -7.20
N PRO A 166 -5.37 16.06 -6.23
CA PRO A 166 -6.76 15.69 -6.05
C PRO A 166 -7.57 15.76 -7.36
N GLY A 167 -8.34 14.73 -7.64
CA GLY A 167 -9.14 14.62 -8.87
C GLY A 167 -8.31 14.41 -10.16
N ARG A 168 -7.01 14.10 -10.05
CA ARG A 168 -6.13 13.85 -11.19
C ARG A 168 -5.39 12.52 -11.06
N PRO A 169 -6.09 11.39 -11.05
CA PRO A 169 -5.44 10.09 -10.95
C PRO A 169 -4.55 9.81 -12.15
N VAL A 170 -3.51 9.01 -11.92
CA VAL A 170 -2.47 8.71 -12.91
C VAL A 170 -2.42 7.21 -13.17
N LEU A 171 -2.38 6.81 -14.44
CA LEU A 171 -2.12 5.44 -14.85
C LEU A 171 -0.61 5.19 -14.84
N LEU A 172 -0.18 4.21 -14.05
CA LEU A 172 1.16 3.66 -14.11
C LEU A 172 1.11 2.35 -14.89
N ALA A 173 1.84 2.30 -16.00
CA ALA A 173 1.95 1.10 -16.82
C ALA A 173 2.48 -0.09 -15.99
N ALA A 174 2.18 -1.30 -16.45
CA ALA A 174 2.77 -2.51 -15.91
C ALA A 174 4.28 -2.48 -16.13
N GLY A 175 5.07 -2.69 -15.09
CA GLY A 175 6.51 -2.89 -15.20
C GLY A 175 6.84 -4.24 -15.85
N MET A 176 8.13 -4.50 -16.10
CA MET A 176 8.58 -5.84 -16.54
C MET A 176 8.36 -6.87 -15.40
N GLN A 177 8.13 -8.13 -15.75
CA GLN A 177 7.95 -9.28 -14.85
C GLN A 177 6.62 -9.34 -14.09
N GLY A 178 5.49 -9.21 -14.80
CA GLY A 178 4.16 -9.49 -14.24
C GLY A 178 3.65 -8.42 -13.27
N ASP A 179 4.31 -7.28 -13.20
CA ASP A 179 3.77 -6.12 -12.52
C ASP A 179 2.43 -5.73 -13.15
N ARG A 180 1.49 -5.44 -12.29
CA ARG A 180 0.15 -5.05 -12.72
C ARG A 180 0.09 -3.55 -12.87
N ALA A 181 -0.59 -3.07 -13.90
CA ALA A 181 -0.91 -1.66 -14.05
C ALA A 181 -1.62 -1.13 -12.81
N SER A 182 -1.40 0.13 -12.50
CA SER A 182 -2.03 0.75 -11.34
C SER A 182 -2.58 2.12 -11.70
N VAL A 183 -3.82 2.41 -11.30
CA VAL A 183 -4.33 3.78 -11.25
C VAL A 183 -4.13 4.29 -9.84
N VAL A 184 -3.36 5.36 -9.69
CA VAL A 184 -3.05 5.99 -8.41
C VAL A 184 -3.92 7.23 -8.26
N PHE A 185 -4.70 7.27 -7.18
CA PHE A 185 -5.54 8.39 -6.77
C PHE A 185 -4.90 9.14 -5.62
N SER A 186 -5.24 10.40 -5.40
CA SER A 186 -4.78 11.13 -4.22
C SER A 186 -5.46 10.62 -2.95
N ARG A 187 -6.74 10.26 -3.03
CA ARG A 187 -7.57 9.77 -1.91
C ARG A 187 -8.50 8.64 -2.35
N PHE A 188 -8.89 7.81 -1.40
CA PHE A 188 -9.73 6.64 -1.65
C PHE A 188 -11.12 7.01 -2.18
N GLU A 189 -11.70 8.09 -1.66
CA GLU A 189 -13.05 8.54 -2.01
C GLU A 189 -13.20 8.91 -3.48
N GLU A 190 -12.09 9.28 -4.13
CA GLU A 190 -12.08 9.63 -5.56
C GLU A 190 -12.38 8.43 -6.45
N ILE A 191 -12.03 7.20 -6.03
CA ILE A 191 -12.17 5.99 -6.83
C ILE A 191 -13.62 5.81 -7.29
N ALA A 192 -14.58 5.96 -6.37
CA ALA A 192 -16.00 5.81 -6.67
C ALA A 192 -16.52 6.86 -7.70
N GLY A 193 -15.90 8.03 -7.72
CA GLY A 193 -16.23 9.09 -8.69
C GLY A 193 -15.73 8.81 -10.11
N PHE A 194 -14.64 8.07 -10.23
CA PHE A 194 -14.01 7.74 -11.52
C PHE A 194 -14.51 6.44 -12.14
N VAL A 195 -14.80 5.43 -11.32
CA VAL A 195 -15.20 4.10 -11.80
C VAL A 195 -16.69 4.10 -12.10
N ARG A 196 -17.05 4.00 -13.38
CA ARG A 196 -18.42 3.86 -13.84
C ARG A 196 -18.70 2.43 -14.27
N ARG A 197 -19.73 1.80 -13.71
CA ARG A 197 -20.23 0.50 -14.19
C ARG A 197 -21.07 0.74 -15.45
N GLN A 198 -20.42 0.73 -16.60
CA GLN A 198 -21.08 0.99 -17.88
C GLN A 198 -20.30 0.28 -18.99
N CYS A 199 -20.96 -0.69 -19.62
CA CYS A 199 -20.49 -1.27 -20.85
C CYS A 199 -20.92 -0.38 -22.03
N PRO A 200 -20.07 -0.26 -23.07
CA PRO A 200 -20.46 0.42 -24.31
C PRO A 200 -21.55 -0.35 -25.04
#